data_7ee6e42f68bbc064659bcd91aa088bd4
#
_entry.id   7ee6e42f68bbc064659bcd91aa088bd4
#
_cell.length_a   1.000
_cell.length_b   1.000
_cell.length_c   1.000
_cell.angle_alpha   90.00
_cell.angle_beta   90.00
_cell.angle_gamma   90.00
#
_symmetry.space_group_name_H-M   'P 1'
#
loop_
_entity.id
_entity.type
_entity.pdbx_description
1 polymer ?
#
loop_
_entity_poly.entity_id
_entity_poly.type
_entity_poly.pdbx_seq_one_letter_code
_entity_poly.pdbx_strand_id
1 'polypeptide(L)'
;MIQVNVLALTVLTRLLLPDMVARKTGRVLNVASTAAFQPGPLMAVYYATKAYVLSFSEALGNELEGTGVTVTCLCPGPTKTGFQGRAKMEESKLVKGKEMMDSRTVARAGLEALVRGQAVVIPGFMNKMLATSVRFLPRAAATRIVRNIQERAHA
;
A
#
# COMPACT_ATOMS: atom_id res chain seq x y z
N MET A 1 8.32 0.52 -12.59
CA MET A 1 7.71 0.76 -11.27
C MET A 1 7.67 2.24 -10.90
N ILE A 2 8.79 2.97 -10.88
CA ILE A 2 8.82 4.40 -10.50
C ILE A 2 7.85 5.22 -11.37
N GLN A 3 7.89 5.08 -12.69
CA GLN A 3 7.01 5.79 -13.61
C GLN A 3 5.51 5.59 -13.27
N VAL A 4 5.09 4.37 -12.92
CA VAL A 4 3.68 4.06 -12.68
C VAL A 4 3.29 4.36 -11.23
N ASN A 5 4.09 3.89 -10.26
CA ASN A 5 3.71 3.97 -8.85
C ASN A 5 3.98 5.34 -8.22
N VAL A 6 4.90 6.12 -8.79
CA VAL A 6 5.30 7.42 -8.25
C VAL A 6 4.86 8.54 -9.20
N LEU A 7 5.47 8.62 -10.38
CA LEU A 7 5.25 9.75 -11.27
C LEU A 7 3.80 9.86 -11.75
N ALA A 8 3.25 8.80 -12.33
CA ALA A 8 1.89 8.82 -12.86
C ALA A 8 0.86 9.09 -11.75
N LEU A 9 1.00 8.46 -10.59
CA LEU A 9 0.13 8.69 -9.44
C LEU A 9 0.16 10.16 -9.01
N THR A 10 1.35 10.73 -8.87
CA THR A 10 1.53 12.14 -8.45
C THR A 10 0.94 13.11 -9.48
N VAL A 11 1.24 12.91 -10.77
CA VAL A 11 0.74 13.76 -11.84
C VAL A 11 -0.78 13.70 -11.95
N LEU A 12 -1.37 12.50 -11.96
CA LEU A 12 -2.83 12.33 -12.01
C LEU A 12 -3.51 12.97 -10.81
N THR A 13 -2.98 12.78 -9.62
CA THR A 13 -3.51 13.42 -8.40
C THR A 13 -3.47 14.95 -8.55
N ARG A 14 -2.33 15.51 -8.94
CA ARG A 14 -2.17 16.95 -9.15
C ARG A 14 -3.14 17.52 -10.19
N LEU A 15 -3.39 16.81 -11.27
CA LEU A 15 -4.30 17.26 -12.34
C LEU A 15 -5.77 17.24 -11.92
N LEU A 16 -6.18 16.26 -11.10
CA LEU A 16 -7.59 16.07 -10.74
C LEU A 16 -8.00 16.84 -9.48
N LEU A 17 -7.07 17.13 -8.60
CA LEU A 17 -7.36 17.78 -7.30
C LEU A 17 -7.96 19.18 -7.40
N PRO A 18 -7.48 20.12 -8.26
CA PRO A 18 -8.00 21.48 -8.29
C PRO A 18 -9.51 21.55 -8.47
N ASP A 19 -10.05 20.75 -9.40
CA ASP A 19 -11.48 20.69 -9.66
C ASP A 19 -12.26 20.09 -8.50
N MET A 20 -11.69 19.10 -7.79
CA MET A 20 -12.32 18.52 -6.60
C MET A 20 -12.39 19.54 -5.47
N VAL A 21 -11.32 20.30 -5.26
CA VAL A 21 -11.26 21.35 -4.24
C VAL A 21 -12.22 22.49 -4.58
N ALA A 22 -12.27 22.94 -5.84
CA ALA A 22 -13.15 24.02 -6.28
C ALA A 22 -14.64 23.68 -6.05
N ARG A 23 -15.05 22.43 -6.32
CA ARG A 23 -16.43 21.98 -6.06
C ARG A 23 -16.68 21.49 -4.64
N LYS A 24 -15.66 21.56 -3.76
CA LYS A 24 -15.69 21.14 -2.35
C LYS A 24 -16.16 19.68 -2.16
N THR A 25 -15.88 18.82 -3.12
CA THR A 25 -16.23 17.40 -3.06
C THR A 25 -15.30 16.57 -3.94
N GLY A 26 -14.73 15.52 -3.37
CA GLY A 26 -13.87 14.60 -4.08
C GLY A 26 -13.35 13.49 -3.17
N ARG A 27 -13.03 12.36 -3.77
CA ARG A 27 -12.41 11.23 -3.06
C ARG A 27 -11.32 10.63 -3.91
N VAL A 28 -10.13 10.46 -3.33
CA VAL A 28 -8.98 9.83 -3.98
C VAL A 28 -8.65 8.54 -3.26
N LEU A 29 -8.53 7.42 -3.99
CA LEU A 29 -8.05 6.14 -3.47
C LEU A 29 -6.71 5.81 -4.11
N ASN A 30 -5.66 5.85 -3.32
CA ASN A 30 -4.33 5.40 -3.72
C ASN A 30 -4.05 3.98 -3.23
N VAL A 31 -3.46 3.14 -4.08
CA VAL A 31 -3.17 1.74 -3.73
C VAL A 31 -1.67 1.58 -3.43
N ALA A 32 -1.36 1.52 -2.15
CA ALA A 32 -0.04 1.17 -1.64
C ALA A 32 0.13 -0.37 -1.45
N SER A 33 0.61 -0.80 -0.30
CA SER A 33 0.78 -2.20 0.13
C SER A 33 1.21 -2.23 1.60
N THR A 34 1.08 -3.37 2.28
CA THR A 34 1.79 -3.60 3.56
C THR A 34 3.31 -3.48 3.41
N ALA A 35 3.86 -3.60 2.21
CA ALA A 35 5.26 -3.32 1.88
C ALA A 35 5.68 -1.86 2.15
N ALA A 36 4.72 -0.93 2.27
CA ALA A 36 4.99 0.49 2.52
C ALA A 36 5.56 0.77 3.93
N PHE A 37 5.39 -0.14 4.87
CA PHE A 37 5.71 0.10 6.28
C PHE A 37 7.14 -0.26 6.67
N GLN A 38 7.90 -0.98 5.84
CA GLN A 38 9.27 -1.42 6.14
C GLN A 38 10.16 -1.49 4.90
N PRO A 39 11.51 -1.51 5.08
CA PRO A 39 12.43 -1.79 3.98
C PRO A 39 12.26 -3.22 3.44
N GLY A 40 12.35 -3.39 2.11
CA GLY A 40 12.19 -4.70 1.45
C GLY A 40 13.40 -5.13 0.64
N PRO A 41 14.39 -5.83 1.23
CA PRO A 41 15.46 -6.47 0.47
C PRO A 41 14.89 -7.39 -0.62
N LEU A 42 15.64 -7.54 -1.72
CA LEU A 42 15.26 -8.27 -2.94
C LEU A 42 14.13 -7.62 -3.77
N MET A 43 13.41 -6.65 -3.19
CA MET A 43 12.37 -5.87 -3.87
C MET A 43 12.45 -4.38 -3.52
N ALA A 44 13.65 -3.83 -3.34
CA ALA A 44 13.90 -2.50 -2.79
C ALA A 44 13.09 -1.39 -3.49
N VAL A 45 13.06 -1.36 -4.83
CA VAL A 45 12.33 -0.36 -5.61
C VAL A 45 10.81 -0.47 -5.36
N TYR A 46 10.26 -1.68 -5.32
CA TYR A 46 8.84 -1.88 -5.04
C TYR A 46 8.46 -1.31 -3.67
N TYR A 47 9.17 -1.73 -2.62
CA TYR A 47 8.92 -1.26 -1.25
C TYR A 47 9.07 0.26 -1.13
N ALA A 48 10.11 0.84 -1.73
CA ALA A 48 10.31 2.28 -1.75
C ALA A 48 9.16 3.03 -2.45
N THR A 49 8.69 2.51 -3.60
CA THR A 49 7.56 3.14 -4.29
C THR A 49 6.26 3.05 -3.49
N LYS A 50 6.03 1.94 -2.75
CA LYS A 50 4.84 1.79 -1.91
C LYS A 50 4.91 2.65 -0.64
N ALA A 51 6.10 2.85 -0.08
CA ALA A 51 6.34 3.80 1.00
C ALA A 51 6.06 5.25 0.55
N TYR A 52 6.49 5.61 -0.67
CA TYR A 52 6.13 6.89 -1.27
C TYR A 52 4.62 7.08 -1.34
N VAL A 53 3.88 6.10 -1.88
CA VAL A 53 2.41 6.19 -2.03
C VAL A 53 1.73 6.40 -0.68
N LEU A 54 2.16 5.67 0.35
CA LEU A 54 1.61 5.82 1.70
C LEU A 54 1.87 7.22 2.26
N SER A 55 3.13 7.64 2.31
CA SER A 55 3.53 8.95 2.86
C SER A 55 2.90 10.10 2.09
N PHE A 56 2.88 10.04 0.76
CA PHE A 56 2.23 11.03 -0.09
C PHE A 56 0.72 11.13 0.20
N SER A 57 0.04 10.00 0.35
CA SER A 57 -1.41 9.99 0.60
C SER A 57 -1.78 10.54 1.98
N GLU A 58 -0.98 10.21 3.01
CA GLU A 58 -1.20 10.71 4.37
C GLU A 58 -0.98 12.24 4.44
N ALA A 59 0.12 12.72 3.85
CA ALA A 59 0.42 14.15 3.80
C ALA A 59 -0.66 14.94 3.04
N LEU A 60 -1.01 14.47 1.85
CA LEU A 60 -2.03 15.10 1.03
C LEU A 60 -3.41 15.10 1.69
N GLY A 61 -3.76 14.02 2.39
CA GLY A 61 -5.01 13.96 3.15
C GLY A 61 -5.09 15.04 4.24
N ASN A 62 -4.00 15.31 4.92
CA ASN A 62 -3.91 16.38 5.91
C ASN A 62 -3.99 17.79 5.25
N GLU A 63 -3.25 18.01 4.15
CA GLU A 63 -3.30 19.28 3.41
C GLU A 63 -4.70 19.63 2.89
N LEU A 64 -5.54 18.63 2.65
CA LEU A 64 -6.91 18.78 2.13
C LEU A 64 -7.98 18.89 3.23
N GLU A 65 -7.61 18.89 4.51
CA GLU A 65 -8.56 19.06 5.60
C GLU A 65 -9.41 20.34 5.43
N GLY A 66 -10.71 20.21 5.62
CA GLY A 66 -11.65 21.33 5.46
C GLY A 66 -12.06 21.68 4.02
N THR A 67 -11.43 21.08 3.00
CA THR A 67 -11.74 21.35 1.57
C THR A 67 -12.94 20.54 1.04
N GLY A 68 -13.42 19.54 1.78
CA GLY A 68 -14.44 18.58 1.30
C GLY A 68 -13.88 17.46 0.42
N VAL A 69 -12.55 17.37 0.27
CA VAL A 69 -11.85 16.30 -0.45
C VAL A 69 -11.15 15.37 0.53
N THR A 70 -11.25 14.06 0.32
CA THR A 70 -10.57 13.06 1.16
C THR A 70 -9.63 12.18 0.34
N VAL A 71 -8.53 11.75 0.98
CA VAL A 71 -7.57 10.82 0.39
C VAL A 71 -7.51 9.57 1.26
N THR A 72 -7.68 8.42 0.62
CA THR A 72 -7.60 7.11 1.25
C THR A 72 -6.42 6.34 0.66
N CYS A 73 -5.57 5.80 1.51
CA CYS A 73 -4.49 4.89 1.11
C CYS A 73 -4.85 3.45 1.46
N LEU A 74 -5.07 2.62 0.44
CA LEU A 74 -5.30 1.19 0.60
C LEU A 74 -3.96 0.45 0.64
N CYS A 75 -3.69 -0.25 1.73
CA CYS A 75 -2.45 -0.99 1.96
C CYS A 75 -2.72 -2.50 2.08
N PRO A 76 -2.97 -3.21 0.98
CA PRO A 76 -3.24 -4.65 1.03
C PRO A 76 -1.98 -5.44 1.37
N GLY A 77 -2.18 -6.58 2.04
CA GLY A 77 -1.20 -7.66 2.11
C GLY A 77 -1.16 -8.48 0.81
N PRO A 78 -0.54 -9.67 0.83
CA PRO A 78 -0.56 -10.59 -0.31
C PRO A 78 -1.99 -10.89 -0.74
N THR A 79 -2.29 -10.64 -2.02
CA THR A 79 -3.64 -10.72 -2.59
C THR A 79 -3.60 -11.58 -3.84
N LYS A 80 -4.56 -12.49 -4.04
CA LYS A 80 -4.66 -13.33 -5.24
C LYS A 80 -4.86 -12.47 -6.49
N THR A 81 -3.78 -12.25 -7.24
CA THR A 81 -3.76 -11.45 -8.48
C THR A 81 -2.68 -11.97 -9.41
N GLY A 82 -2.60 -11.50 -10.65
CA GLY A 82 -1.47 -11.77 -11.55
C GLY A 82 -0.15 -11.08 -11.17
N PHE A 83 -0.09 -10.38 -10.04
CA PHE A 83 1.10 -9.67 -9.60
C PHE A 83 2.23 -10.63 -9.21
N GLN A 84 1.91 -11.72 -8.52
CA GLN A 84 2.90 -12.69 -8.04
C GLN A 84 3.73 -13.28 -9.19
N GLY A 85 3.06 -13.68 -10.29
CA GLY A 85 3.73 -14.18 -11.49
C GLY A 85 4.62 -13.12 -12.14
N ARG A 86 4.12 -11.88 -12.29
CA ARG A 86 4.91 -10.78 -12.86
C ARG A 86 6.10 -10.38 -12.00
N ALA A 87 5.98 -10.46 -10.69
CA ALA A 87 7.03 -10.14 -9.72
C ALA A 87 7.96 -11.34 -9.44
N LYS A 88 7.72 -12.51 -10.05
CA LYS A 88 8.45 -13.78 -9.82
C LYS A 88 8.53 -14.17 -8.34
N MET A 89 7.44 -13.95 -7.61
CA MET A 89 7.34 -14.17 -6.16
C MET A 89 6.64 -15.49 -5.79
N GLU A 90 6.28 -16.31 -6.74
CA GLU A 90 5.50 -17.55 -6.51
C GLU A 90 6.20 -18.51 -5.55
N GLU A 91 7.55 -18.53 -5.59
CA GLU A 91 8.38 -19.36 -4.70
C GLU A 91 8.81 -18.65 -3.40
N SER A 92 8.40 -17.40 -3.20
CA SER A 92 8.70 -16.67 -1.97
C SER A 92 7.95 -17.29 -0.78
N LYS A 93 8.62 -17.37 0.38
CA LYS A 93 7.99 -17.76 1.66
C LYS A 93 6.82 -16.85 2.06
N LEU A 94 6.74 -15.66 1.46
CA LEU A 94 5.63 -14.73 1.65
C LEU A 94 4.33 -15.25 1.04
N VAL A 95 4.40 -15.99 -0.06
CA VAL A 95 3.26 -16.43 -0.88
C VAL A 95 3.05 -17.94 -0.80
N LYS A 96 4.13 -18.73 -0.83
CA LYS A 96 4.08 -20.20 -0.89
C LYS A 96 3.35 -20.78 0.33
N GLY A 97 2.26 -21.50 0.08
CA GLY A 97 1.50 -22.20 1.12
C GLY A 97 0.68 -21.30 2.06
N LYS A 98 0.55 -19.99 1.78
CA LYS A 98 -0.28 -19.09 2.58
C LYS A 98 -1.60 -18.79 1.88
N GLU A 99 -2.66 -18.72 2.67
CA GLU A 99 -3.95 -18.26 2.20
C GLU A 99 -3.89 -16.74 1.98
N MET A 100 -4.01 -16.34 0.72
CA MET A 100 -4.04 -14.94 0.34
C MET A 100 -5.48 -14.45 0.25
N MET A 101 -5.71 -13.20 0.62
CA MET A 101 -7.02 -12.56 0.44
C MET A 101 -7.37 -12.49 -1.05
N ASP A 102 -8.65 -12.65 -1.35
CA ASP A 102 -9.12 -12.45 -2.71
C ASP A 102 -9.20 -10.95 -3.06
N SER A 103 -9.04 -10.63 -4.34
CA SER A 103 -9.00 -9.25 -4.82
C SER A 103 -10.31 -8.48 -4.62
N ARG A 104 -11.46 -9.16 -4.65
CA ARG A 104 -12.78 -8.57 -4.46
C ARG A 104 -12.94 -8.08 -3.01
N THR A 105 -12.56 -8.89 -2.04
CA THR A 105 -12.58 -8.54 -0.61
C THR A 105 -11.69 -7.33 -0.33
N VAL A 106 -10.48 -7.32 -0.91
CA VAL A 106 -9.55 -6.19 -0.79
C VAL A 106 -10.13 -4.91 -1.42
N ALA A 107 -10.70 -5.01 -2.62
CA ALA A 107 -11.31 -3.87 -3.30
C ALA A 107 -12.50 -3.32 -2.53
N ARG A 108 -13.37 -4.18 -1.99
CA ARG A 108 -14.51 -3.78 -1.15
C ARG A 108 -14.04 -3.00 0.08
N ALA A 109 -13.05 -3.52 0.81
CA ALA A 109 -12.50 -2.82 1.97
C ALA A 109 -11.95 -1.43 1.61
N GLY A 110 -11.28 -1.30 0.46
CA GLY A 110 -10.80 -0.02 -0.06
C GLY A 110 -11.93 0.96 -0.37
N LEU A 111 -12.98 0.51 -1.07
CA LEU A 111 -14.13 1.34 -1.41
C LEU A 111 -14.92 1.78 -0.18
N GLU A 112 -15.13 0.89 0.78
CA GLU A 112 -15.81 1.23 2.04
C GLU A 112 -14.99 2.27 2.85
N ALA A 113 -13.68 2.13 2.91
CA ALA A 113 -12.81 3.10 3.55
C ALA A 113 -12.82 4.45 2.83
N LEU A 114 -12.80 4.45 1.49
CA LEU A 114 -12.93 5.65 0.64
C LEU A 114 -14.22 6.42 0.93
N VAL A 115 -15.35 5.71 1.00
CA VAL A 115 -16.67 6.33 1.28
C VAL A 115 -16.69 6.95 2.68
N ARG A 116 -16.07 6.30 3.66
CA ARG A 116 -15.96 6.79 5.04
C ARG A 116 -14.90 7.88 5.23
N GLY A 117 -14.11 8.22 4.21
CA GLY A 117 -13.01 9.19 4.33
C GLY A 117 -11.85 8.71 5.22
N GLN A 118 -11.68 7.39 5.37
CA GLN A 118 -10.61 6.83 6.20
C GLN A 118 -9.26 7.01 5.52
N ALA A 119 -8.29 7.63 6.22
CA ALA A 119 -6.98 7.97 5.63
C ALA A 119 -6.17 6.73 5.21
N VAL A 120 -6.09 5.70 6.05
CA VAL A 120 -5.33 4.48 5.76
C VAL A 120 -6.17 3.25 6.09
N VAL A 121 -6.24 2.30 5.16
CA VAL A 121 -6.91 1.01 5.37
C VAL A 121 -5.97 -0.15 5.04
N ILE A 122 -5.83 -1.07 5.99
CA ILE A 122 -5.04 -2.30 5.84
C ILE A 122 -6.02 -3.48 5.99
N PRO A 123 -6.43 -4.13 4.89
CA PRO A 123 -7.35 -5.25 4.95
C PRO A 123 -6.73 -6.47 5.66
N GLY A 124 -7.51 -7.09 6.54
CA GLY A 124 -7.11 -8.25 7.33
C GLY A 124 -6.41 -7.90 8.64
N PHE A 125 -6.91 -8.47 9.73
CA PHE A 125 -6.41 -8.20 11.08
C PHE A 125 -4.91 -8.50 11.22
N MET A 126 -4.45 -9.64 10.71
CA MET A 126 -3.05 -10.05 10.76
C MET A 126 -2.15 -9.09 9.98
N ASN A 127 -2.58 -8.65 8.79
CA ASN A 127 -1.84 -7.66 8.00
C ASN A 127 -1.70 -6.33 8.75
N LYS A 128 -2.78 -5.88 9.39
CA LYS A 128 -2.79 -4.65 10.20
C LYS A 128 -1.85 -4.78 11.39
N MET A 129 -1.91 -5.88 12.11
CA MET A 129 -1.05 -6.14 13.25
C MET A 129 0.44 -6.14 12.85
N LEU A 130 0.80 -6.88 11.79
CA LEU A 130 2.18 -6.94 11.29
C LEU A 130 2.68 -5.59 10.81
N ALA A 131 1.90 -4.84 10.02
CA ALA A 131 2.29 -3.52 9.55
C ALA A 131 2.50 -2.52 10.71
N THR A 132 1.68 -2.62 11.77
CA THR A 132 1.81 -1.76 12.95
C THR A 132 3.00 -2.16 13.81
N SER A 133 3.27 -3.46 13.99
CA SER A 133 4.36 -3.96 14.83
C SER A 133 5.75 -3.52 14.35
N VAL A 134 5.93 -3.31 13.05
CA VAL A 134 7.21 -2.81 12.48
C VAL A 134 7.64 -1.48 13.11
N ARG A 135 6.71 -0.65 13.55
CA ARG A 135 7.01 0.65 14.20
C ARG A 135 7.76 0.51 15.52
N PHE A 136 7.66 -0.64 16.18
CA PHE A 136 8.32 -0.93 17.45
C PHE A 136 9.65 -1.67 17.28
N LEU A 137 10.04 -2.02 16.06
CA LEU A 137 11.27 -2.73 15.77
C LEU A 137 12.38 -1.77 15.32
N PRO A 138 13.64 -1.98 15.72
CA PRO A 138 14.78 -1.32 15.10
C PRO A 138 14.79 -1.58 13.59
N ARG A 139 15.04 -0.55 12.78
CA ARG A 139 15.00 -0.67 11.30
C ARG A 139 15.87 -1.80 10.75
N ALA A 140 17.05 -2.03 11.34
CA ALA A 140 17.93 -3.12 10.94
C ALA A 140 17.31 -4.51 11.20
N ALA A 141 16.60 -4.68 12.32
CA ALA A 141 15.90 -5.93 12.62
C ALA A 141 14.73 -6.17 11.64
N ALA A 142 13.92 -5.15 11.40
CA ALA A 142 12.85 -5.22 10.41
C ALA A 142 13.37 -5.62 9.02
N THR A 143 14.48 -5.02 8.58
CA THR A 143 15.13 -5.34 7.29
C THR A 143 15.57 -6.81 7.21
N ARG A 144 16.16 -7.36 8.27
CA ARG A 144 16.58 -8.78 8.32
C ARG A 144 15.38 -9.72 8.27
N ILE A 145 14.34 -9.43 9.03
CA ILE A 145 13.09 -10.23 9.05
C ILE A 145 12.47 -10.25 7.65
N VAL A 146 12.34 -9.09 7.01
CA VAL A 146 11.76 -9.00 5.67
C VAL A 146 12.61 -9.74 4.65
N ARG A 147 13.96 -9.67 4.73
CA ARG A 147 14.86 -10.45 3.88
C ARG A 147 14.57 -11.95 3.98
N ASN A 148 14.50 -12.49 5.19
CA ASN A 148 14.23 -13.91 5.42
C ASN A 148 12.86 -14.36 4.89
N ILE A 149 11.86 -13.46 4.92
CA ILE A 149 10.51 -13.74 4.39
C ILE A 149 10.48 -13.66 2.85
N GLN A 150 11.31 -12.80 2.25
CA GLN A 150 11.39 -12.62 0.79
C GLN A 150 12.26 -13.70 0.11
N GLU A 151 13.16 -14.32 0.84
CA GLU A 151 13.96 -15.42 0.30
C GLU A 151 13.06 -16.56 -0.20
N ARG A 152 13.51 -17.19 -1.28
CA ARG A 152 12.81 -18.36 -1.84
C ARG A 152 12.75 -19.47 -0.79
N ALA A 153 11.63 -20.13 -0.70
CA ALA A 153 11.55 -21.39 0.04
C ALA A 153 12.40 -22.40 -0.74
N HIS A 154 13.53 -22.80 -0.17
CA HIS A 154 14.27 -23.93 -0.70
C HIS A 154 13.35 -25.15 -0.70
N ALA A 155 13.38 -25.89 -1.82
CA ALA A 155 12.66 -27.15 -1.98
C ALA A 155 13.24 -28.19 -1.03
#